data_8dacf183b6408fbe9737ed0ae86224f6
#
_entry.id   8dacf183b6408fbe9737ed0ae86224f6
#
_cell.length_a   1.000
_cell.length_b   1.000
_cell.length_c   1.000
_cell.angle_alpha   90.00
_cell.angle_beta   90.00
_cell.angle_gamma   90.00
#
_symmetry.space_group_name_H-M   'P 1'
#
loop_
_entity.id
_entity.type
_entity.pdbx_description
1 polymer ?
#
loop_
_entity_poly.entity_id
_entity_poly.type
_entity_poly.pdbx_seq_one_letter_code
_entity_poly.pdbx_strand_id
1 'polypeptide(L)'
;MEEIQILISSFKGFSKHTGKSKLTDKLLEIGSYTNGRIIEKIRALVRDGKKEEAALVKKQLKGSTLSATYKERRVPEMIDTYNDLQMMDLDGLSEEEMTNCRKLITGSPNTLFCFTSPSGNGLKVGVYMQDELSCRLRMELLRRSEISYEALETYHKQMFAYAKEYYETLCSVEVDASGSDIGRLFFTSYDPDIYICEEALRQVRQPQLTILPPPAKGKKKTVRQFMKEEMPGDESIDHTHIDPWIQMEFQSCVRSVERQEKYQPGNRNNFIFTLGNKCYRKNLPEEVAAVLAQKQFGAPDLDAASIVRNAYHYTTRTDHQEEEKKKPVAVRIIEFMTQQYEVWKIQCKLPPKTKRFCPPLKHSTMPP
;
A
#
# COMPACT_ATOMS: atom_id res chain seq x y z
N MET A 1 6.75 29.31 20.62
CA MET A 1 6.48 27.87 20.34
C MET A 1 6.30 27.77 18.83
N GLU A 2 7.07 26.91 18.16
CA GLU A 2 6.85 26.67 16.73
C GLU A 2 5.48 26.06 16.50
N GLU A 3 4.75 26.64 15.55
CA GLU A 3 3.41 26.20 15.20
C GLU A 3 3.48 24.88 14.39
N ILE A 4 2.60 23.91 14.69
CA ILE A 4 2.51 22.67 13.93
C ILE A 4 1.96 22.97 12.52
N GLN A 5 2.77 22.75 11.49
CA GLN A 5 2.50 23.15 10.09
C GLN A 5 2.11 21.97 9.19
N ILE A 6 1.65 20.83 9.74
CA ILE A 6 1.27 19.67 8.93
C ILE A 6 0.00 20.01 8.12
N LEU A 7 0.13 20.05 6.80
CA LEU A 7 -0.98 20.27 5.88
C LEU A 7 -1.56 18.95 5.38
N ILE A 8 -2.88 18.94 5.22
CA ILE A 8 -3.65 17.84 4.63
C ILE A 8 -4.52 18.35 3.48
N SER A 9 -4.81 17.52 2.49
CA SER A 9 -5.78 17.86 1.44
C SER A 9 -7.17 17.37 1.80
N SER A 10 -8.17 18.21 1.56
CA SER A 10 -9.58 17.93 1.81
C SER A 10 -10.35 17.71 0.53
N PHE A 11 -11.34 16.79 0.57
CA PHE A 11 -12.13 16.39 -0.59
C PHE A 11 -13.62 16.32 -0.23
N LYS A 12 -14.46 16.73 -1.17
CA LYS A 12 -15.90 16.45 -1.11
C LYS A 12 -16.15 15.11 -1.82
N GLY A 13 -16.69 14.14 -1.08
CA GLY A 13 -16.76 12.76 -1.56
C GLY A 13 -15.36 12.18 -1.73
N PHE A 14 -15.15 11.41 -2.80
CA PHE A 14 -13.89 10.68 -3.03
C PHE A 14 -12.86 11.41 -3.91
N SER A 15 -13.27 12.44 -4.66
CA SER A 15 -12.43 12.98 -5.75
C SER A 15 -12.35 14.50 -5.84
N LYS A 16 -13.40 15.24 -5.45
CA LYS A 16 -13.42 16.71 -5.64
C LYS A 16 -12.57 17.39 -4.58
N HIS A 17 -11.37 17.83 -4.96
CA HIS A 17 -10.47 18.60 -4.09
C HIS A 17 -11.13 19.92 -3.67
N THR A 18 -11.08 20.24 -2.38
CA THR A 18 -11.67 21.44 -1.80
C THR A 18 -10.66 22.38 -1.16
N GLY A 19 -9.38 22.01 -1.20
CA GLY A 19 -8.29 22.81 -0.68
C GLY A 19 -7.42 22.05 0.34
N LYS A 20 -6.48 22.76 0.92
CA LYS A 20 -5.61 22.28 1.99
C LYS A 20 -5.97 22.99 3.29
N SER A 21 -5.77 22.32 4.42
CA SER A 21 -5.94 22.84 5.77
C SER A 21 -4.87 22.28 6.69
N LYS A 22 -4.67 22.88 7.85
CA LYS A 22 -3.82 22.31 8.89
C LYS A 22 -4.49 21.04 9.45
N LEU A 23 -3.67 20.03 9.74
CA LEU A 23 -4.13 18.80 10.40
C LEU A 23 -4.80 19.14 11.75
N THR A 24 -4.20 20.04 12.52
CA THR A 24 -4.74 20.47 13.82
C THR A 24 -6.15 21.02 13.72
N ASP A 25 -6.45 21.88 12.72
CA ASP A 25 -7.78 22.42 12.50
C ASP A 25 -8.80 21.31 12.22
N LYS A 26 -8.37 20.29 11.44
CA LYS A 26 -9.21 19.13 11.14
C LYS A 26 -9.50 18.27 12.36
N LEU A 27 -8.51 18.08 13.23
CA LEU A 27 -8.70 17.34 14.49
C LEU A 27 -9.61 18.09 15.46
N LEU A 28 -9.46 19.41 15.58
CA LEU A 28 -10.35 20.25 16.36
C LEU A 28 -11.80 20.24 15.81
N GLU A 29 -11.96 20.23 14.47
CA GLU A 29 -13.28 20.05 13.83
C GLU A 29 -13.93 18.72 14.25
N ILE A 30 -13.16 17.62 14.33
CA ILE A 30 -13.66 16.30 14.75
C ILE A 30 -14.07 16.29 16.22
N GLY A 31 -13.33 16.98 17.10
CA GLY A 31 -13.68 17.14 18.52
C GLY A 31 -14.89 18.02 18.76
N SER A 32 -15.21 18.91 17.81
CA SER A 32 -16.34 19.80 17.88
C SER A 32 -17.65 19.18 17.34
N TYR A 33 -18.82 19.69 17.76
CA TYR A 33 -20.12 19.22 17.27
C TYR A 33 -20.45 19.65 15.82
N THR A 34 -19.51 20.21 15.08
CA THR A 34 -19.70 20.72 13.71
C THR A 34 -20.34 19.69 12.77
N ASN A 35 -19.92 18.44 12.86
CA ASN A 35 -20.47 17.33 12.08
C ASN A 35 -21.34 16.37 12.91
N GLY A 36 -21.64 16.72 14.16
CA GLY A 36 -22.33 15.85 15.13
C GLY A 36 -23.61 15.26 14.56
N ARG A 37 -24.52 16.08 14.06
CA ARG A 37 -25.85 15.63 13.56
C ARG A 37 -25.76 14.56 12.46
N ILE A 38 -24.86 14.73 11.49
CA ILE A 38 -24.71 13.76 10.40
C ILE A 38 -24.03 12.48 10.88
N ILE A 39 -23.08 12.59 11.82
CA ILE A 39 -22.40 11.42 12.40
C ILE A 39 -23.35 10.63 13.30
N GLU A 40 -24.14 11.28 14.13
CA GLU A 40 -25.17 10.63 14.96
C GLU A 40 -26.19 9.88 14.10
N LYS A 41 -26.62 10.50 12.97
CA LYS A 41 -27.51 9.83 12.01
C LYS A 41 -26.85 8.57 11.43
N ILE A 42 -25.58 8.63 11.04
CA ILE A 42 -24.84 7.44 10.53
C ILE A 42 -24.80 6.35 11.60
N ARG A 43 -24.44 6.70 12.83
CA ARG A 43 -24.35 5.75 13.96
C ARG A 43 -25.70 5.13 14.32
N ALA A 44 -26.79 5.92 14.26
CA ALA A 44 -28.12 5.40 14.44
C ALA A 44 -28.48 4.37 13.36
N LEU A 45 -28.25 4.69 12.07
CA LEU A 45 -28.50 3.76 10.96
C LEU A 45 -27.66 2.46 11.08
N VAL A 46 -26.42 2.57 11.55
CA VAL A 46 -25.56 1.38 11.78
C VAL A 46 -26.15 0.51 12.91
N ARG A 47 -26.57 1.10 14.02
CA ARG A 47 -27.20 0.39 15.13
C ARG A 47 -28.52 -0.31 14.72
N ASP A 48 -29.29 0.35 13.84
CA ASP A 48 -30.55 -0.18 13.31
C ASP A 48 -30.32 -1.26 12.21
N GLY A 49 -29.06 -1.63 11.91
CA GLY A 49 -28.71 -2.60 10.88
C GLY A 49 -28.84 -2.10 9.43
N LYS A 50 -29.15 -0.81 9.21
CA LYS A 50 -29.37 -0.17 7.91
C LYS A 50 -28.05 0.26 7.27
N LYS A 51 -27.17 -0.73 7.01
CA LYS A 51 -25.79 -0.49 6.53
C LYS A 51 -25.73 0.24 5.20
N GLU A 52 -26.64 -0.02 4.27
CA GLU A 52 -26.67 0.63 2.95
C GLU A 52 -27.05 2.11 3.06
N GLU A 53 -28.05 2.44 3.87
CA GLU A 53 -28.45 3.82 4.11
C GLU A 53 -27.32 4.59 4.84
N ALA A 54 -26.67 3.98 5.83
CA ALA A 54 -25.52 4.55 6.50
C ALA A 54 -24.38 4.84 5.52
N ALA A 55 -24.09 3.94 4.59
CA ALA A 55 -23.07 4.11 3.55
C ALA A 55 -23.41 5.28 2.61
N LEU A 56 -24.68 5.45 2.23
CA LEU A 56 -25.12 6.61 1.41
C LEU A 56 -24.92 7.94 2.14
N VAL A 57 -25.26 8.00 3.43
CA VAL A 57 -25.02 9.21 4.23
C VAL A 57 -23.52 9.47 4.41
N LYS A 58 -22.72 8.42 4.66
CA LYS A 58 -21.25 8.51 4.81
C LYS A 58 -20.57 9.07 3.56
N LYS A 59 -21.08 8.81 2.35
CA LYS A 59 -20.56 9.39 1.09
C LYS A 59 -20.68 10.92 1.02
N GLN A 60 -21.51 11.54 1.84
CA GLN A 60 -21.67 12.99 1.89
C GLN A 60 -20.61 13.67 2.76
N LEU A 61 -19.91 12.90 3.60
CA LEU A 61 -18.86 13.42 4.47
C LEU A 61 -17.67 13.94 3.64
N LYS A 62 -17.01 14.96 4.17
CA LYS A 62 -15.71 15.38 3.67
C LYS A 62 -14.66 14.35 4.05
N GLY A 63 -13.79 14.00 3.10
CA GLY A 63 -12.62 13.17 3.33
C GLY A 63 -11.35 14.02 3.32
N SER A 64 -10.32 13.56 4.00
CA SER A 64 -8.99 14.18 3.97
C SER A 64 -7.92 13.12 3.81
N THR A 65 -6.77 13.49 3.22
CA THR A 65 -5.60 12.62 3.10
C THR A 65 -4.57 13.01 4.15
N LEU A 66 -4.11 12.04 4.96
CA LEU A 66 -3.11 12.27 6.00
C LEU A 66 -1.69 12.23 5.45
N SER A 67 -1.40 11.23 4.63
CA SER A 67 -0.03 10.89 4.22
C SER A 67 0.55 11.83 3.18
N ALA A 68 -0.30 12.54 2.41
CA ALA A 68 0.16 13.47 1.39
C ALA A 68 -0.86 14.59 1.13
N THR A 69 -0.37 15.72 0.59
CA THR A 69 -1.23 16.76 0.00
C THR A 69 -1.23 16.66 -1.52
N TYR A 70 -2.24 17.22 -2.14
CA TYR A 70 -2.46 17.20 -3.58
C TYR A 70 -2.70 18.61 -4.11
N LYS A 71 -2.28 18.87 -5.39
CA LYS A 71 -2.52 20.16 -6.06
C LYS A 71 -3.99 20.33 -6.44
N GLU A 72 -4.56 19.37 -7.17
CA GLU A 72 -5.93 19.46 -7.67
C GLU A 72 -6.71 18.15 -7.51
N ARG A 73 -6.13 17.02 -7.88
CA ARG A 73 -6.76 15.70 -7.87
C ARG A 73 -5.94 14.72 -7.07
N ARG A 74 -6.60 13.77 -6.46
CA ARG A 74 -5.98 12.69 -5.68
C ARG A 74 -5.47 11.58 -6.60
N VAL A 75 -4.41 11.91 -7.33
CA VAL A 75 -3.70 11.01 -8.25
C VAL A 75 -2.18 11.20 -8.07
N PRO A 76 -1.37 10.19 -8.38
CA PRO A 76 0.08 10.24 -8.19
C PRO A 76 0.76 11.46 -8.78
N GLU A 77 0.34 11.88 -9.96
CA GLU A 77 0.92 13.00 -10.72
C GLU A 77 0.66 14.37 -10.07
N MET A 78 -0.28 14.42 -9.13
CA MET A 78 -0.72 15.64 -8.46
C MET A 78 -0.33 15.71 -6.98
N ILE A 79 0.50 14.79 -6.51
CA ILE A 79 1.06 14.87 -5.16
C ILE A 79 1.90 16.14 -5.06
N ASP A 80 1.68 16.91 -3.98
CA ASP A 80 2.39 18.15 -3.72
C ASP A 80 3.44 17.98 -2.61
N THR A 81 3.01 17.47 -1.44
CA THR A 81 3.92 17.16 -0.34
C THR A 81 3.61 15.77 0.22
N TYR A 82 4.62 15.12 0.75
CA TYR A 82 4.48 13.87 1.49
C TYR A 82 4.74 14.11 2.97
N ASN A 83 3.82 13.67 3.84
CA ASN A 83 3.88 13.95 5.28
C ASN A 83 4.57 12.87 6.10
N ASP A 84 4.81 11.69 5.54
CA ASP A 84 5.34 10.50 6.23
C ASP A 84 4.48 10.05 7.43
N LEU A 85 3.18 10.24 7.32
CA LEU A 85 2.19 9.82 8.31
C LEU A 85 1.36 8.65 7.82
N GLN A 86 1.00 7.75 8.74
CA GLN A 86 0.19 6.57 8.46
C GLN A 86 -1.19 6.71 9.12
N MET A 87 -2.23 6.21 8.45
CA MET A 87 -3.58 6.12 9.01
C MET A 87 -3.93 4.66 9.27
N MET A 88 -4.10 4.29 10.54
CA MET A 88 -4.57 2.97 10.93
C MET A 88 -6.08 3.00 11.14
N ASP A 89 -6.77 2.05 10.55
CA ASP A 89 -8.21 1.86 10.65
C ASP A 89 -8.48 0.54 11.39
N LEU A 90 -9.01 0.63 12.62
CA LEU A 90 -9.47 -0.51 13.39
C LEU A 90 -10.99 -0.52 13.32
N ASP A 91 -11.58 -1.41 12.55
CA ASP A 91 -13.02 -1.43 12.27
C ASP A 91 -13.69 -2.67 12.91
N GLY A 92 -14.99 -2.58 13.19
CA GLY A 92 -15.80 -3.71 13.66
C GLY A 92 -15.57 -4.10 15.13
N LEU A 93 -15.07 -3.18 15.94
CA LEU A 93 -14.77 -3.40 17.35
C LEU A 93 -16.06 -3.43 18.21
N SER A 94 -16.08 -4.30 19.21
CA SER A 94 -17.04 -4.25 20.31
C SER A 94 -16.77 -3.05 21.23
N GLU A 95 -17.69 -2.72 22.12
CA GLU A 95 -17.51 -1.60 23.09
C GLU A 95 -16.32 -1.83 24.02
N GLU A 96 -16.10 -3.09 24.44
CA GLU A 96 -14.96 -3.46 25.28
C GLU A 96 -13.64 -3.30 24.52
N GLU A 97 -13.58 -3.83 23.29
CA GLU A 97 -12.39 -3.67 22.42
C GLU A 97 -12.12 -2.20 22.10
N MET A 98 -13.15 -1.40 21.82
CA MET A 98 -13.03 0.06 21.62
C MET A 98 -12.35 0.73 22.80
N THR A 99 -12.79 0.41 24.03
CA THR A 99 -12.24 1.01 25.26
C THR A 99 -10.80 0.56 25.50
N ASN A 100 -10.53 -0.74 25.39
CA ASN A 100 -9.20 -1.31 25.59
C ASN A 100 -8.20 -0.83 24.53
N CYS A 101 -8.56 -0.88 23.25
CA CYS A 101 -7.72 -0.41 22.17
C CYS A 101 -7.42 1.09 22.30
N ARG A 102 -8.43 1.91 22.59
CA ARG A 102 -8.24 3.37 22.79
C ARG A 102 -7.19 3.63 23.90
N LYS A 103 -7.30 2.95 25.03
CA LYS A 103 -6.36 3.08 26.15
C LYS A 103 -4.93 2.71 25.75
N LEU A 104 -4.76 1.60 25.03
CA LEU A 104 -3.44 1.13 24.57
C LEU A 104 -2.86 2.08 23.51
N ILE A 105 -3.67 2.47 22.52
CA ILE A 105 -3.29 3.37 21.43
C ILE A 105 -2.85 4.73 21.98
N THR A 106 -3.61 5.33 22.89
CA THR A 106 -3.29 6.65 23.45
C THR A 106 -2.07 6.62 24.38
N GLY A 107 -1.67 5.45 24.89
CA GLY A 107 -0.41 5.24 25.62
C GLY A 107 0.81 5.02 24.71
N SER A 108 0.64 4.84 23.42
CA SER A 108 1.75 4.60 22.50
C SER A 108 2.45 5.91 22.08
N PRO A 109 3.80 5.98 22.12
CA PRO A 109 4.56 7.14 21.68
C PRO A 109 4.45 7.40 20.16
N ASN A 110 4.02 6.41 19.39
CA ASN A 110 3.86 6.49 17.94
C ASN A 110 2.50 7.11 17.54
N THR A 111 1.57 7.29 18.48
CA THR A 111 0.22 7.81 18.21
C THR A 111 0.20 9.33 18.23
N LEU A 112 -0.18 9.93 17.11
CA LEU A 112 -0.38 11.37 17.00
C LEU A 112 -1.78 11.79 17.44
N PHE A 113 -2.77 11.02 17.03
CA PHE A 113 -4.17 11.23 17.39
C PHE A 113 -4.97 9.93 17.25
N CYS A 114 -6.09 9.86 17.97
CA CYS A 114 -7.04 8.75 17.89
C CYS A 114 -8.47 9.29 18.05
N PHE A 115 -9.38 8.87 17.18
CA PHE A 115 -10.80 9.22 17.27
C PHE A 115 -11.71 8.09 16.78
N THR A 116 -12.96 8.11 17.23
CA THR A 116 -14.01 7.18 16.84
C THR A 116 -14.41 7.37 15.39
N SER A 117 -14.48 6.29 14.62
CA SER A 117 -14.91 6.30 13.22
C SER A 117 -16.32 6.87 13.05
N PRO A 118 -16.70 7.35 11.85
CA PRO A 118 -18.06 7.82 11.58
C PRO A 118 -19.13 6.77 11.86
N SER A 119 -18.81 5.48 11.73
CA SER A 119 -19.72 4.37 11.99
C SER A 119 -19.94 4.11 13.49
N GLY A 120 -19.03 4.58 14.35
CA GLY A 120 -19.11 4.45 15.80
C GLY A 120 -18.51 3.15 16.36
N ASN A 121 -18.18 2.18 15.54
CA ASN A 121 -17.66 0.87 15.92
C ASN A 121 -16.22 0.61 15.44
N GLY A 122 -15.40 1.63 15.46
CA GLY A 122 -13.99 1.55 15.07
C GLY A 122 -13.22 2.78 15.46
N LEU A 123 -11.89 2.68 15.41
CA LEU A 123 -10.95 3.74 15.73
C LEU A 123 -10.14 4.14 14.49
N LYS A 124 -9.89 5.44 14.35
CA LYS A 124 -8.99 6.03 13.37
C LYS A 124 -7.78 6.58 14.09
N VAL A 125 -6.60 6.12 13.72
CA VAL A 125 -5.37 6.44 14.44
C VAL A 125 -4.35 7.04 13.46
N GLY A 126 -3.93 8.27 13.73
CA GLY A 126 -2.82 8.90 13.01
C GLY A 126 -1.49 8.52 13.66
N VAL A 127 -0.57 8.01 12.86
CA VAL A 127 0.64 7.38 13.33
C VAL A 127 1.89 7.98 12.71
N TYR A 128 2.91 8.17 13.54
CA TYR A 128 4.26 8.50 13.16
C TYR A 128 5.23 7.61 13.91
N MET A 129 5.76 6.58 13.26
CA MET A 129 6.66 5.61 13.90
C MET A 129 7.98 6.27 14.30
N GLN A 130 8.41 6.10 15.56
CA GLN A 130 9.57 6.80 16.15
C GLN A 130 10.65 5.86 16.69
N ASP A 131 10.52 4.56 16.46
CA ASP A 131 11.54 3.59 16.83
C ASP A 131 12.80 3.68 15.94
N GLU A 132 13.85 2.97 16.33
CA GLU A 132 15.15 3.04 15.65
C GLU A 132 15.06 2.66 14.17
N LEU A 133 14.25 1.65 13.82
CA LEU A 133 14.10 1.20 12.43
C LEU A 133 13.43 2.25 11.57
N SER A 134 12.28 2.73 12.00
CA SER A 134 11.52 3.76 11.27
C SER A 134 12.32 5.05 11.13
N CYS A 135 13.08 5.43 12.18
CA CYS A 135 13.98 6.58 12.12
C CYS A 135 15.10 6.38 11.08
N ARG A 136 15.70 5.20 10.98
CA ARG A 136 16.72 4.90 9.95
C ARG A 136 16.15 5.02 8.55
N LEU A 137 15.01 4.38 8.28
CA LEU A 137 14.34 4.42 6.98
C LEU A 137 13.98 5.87 6.59
N ARG A 138 13.46 6.64 7.53
CA ARG A 138 13.13 8.05 7.34
C ARG A 138 14.35 8.90 7.06
N MET A 139 15.44 8.69 7.75
CA MET A 139 16.69 9.43 7.53
C MET A 139 17.22 9.25 6.10
N GLU A 140 17.03 8.08 5.50
CA GLU A 140 17.36 7.85 4.09
C GLU A 140 16.44 8.63 3.16
N LEU A 141 15.16 8.68 3.46
CA LEU A 141 14.18 9.48 2.71
C LEU A 141 14.51 10.98 2.81
N LEU A 142 14.80 11.46 4.03
CA LEU A 142 15.11 12.88 4.29
C LEU A 142 16.43 13.36 3.63
N ARG A 143 17.34 12.46 3.27
CA ARG A 143 18.58 12.80 2.55
C ARG A 143 18.39 12.98 1.05
N ARG A 144 17.23 12.59 0.51
CA ARG A 144 16.94 12.72 -0.92
C ARG A 144 16.36 14.10 -1.21
N SER A 145 16.73 14.67 -2.35
CA SER A 145 16.07 15.86 -2.91
C SER A 145 14.91 15.47 -3.85
N GLU A 146 15.03 14.29 -4.47
CA GLU A 146 14.07 13.77 -5.44
C GLU A 146 13.78 12.29 -5.19
N ILE A 147 12.55 11.87 -5.49
CA ILE A 147 12.13 10.47 -5.42
C ILE A 147 11.07 10.17 -6.49
N SER A 148 11.14 8.99 -7.12
CA SER A 148 10.06 8.55 -8.00
C SER A 148 8.82 8.17 -7.17
N TYR A 149 7.63 8.32 -7.76
CA TYR A 149 6.39 7.93 -7.09
C TYR A 149 6.41 6.46 -6.65
N GLU A 150 6.91 5.56 -7.49
CA GLU A 150 6.98 4.12 -7.20
C GLU A 150 7.87 3.82 -5.98
N ALA A 151 9.01 4.51 -5.87
CA ALA A 151 9.91 4.37 -4.72
C ALA A 151 9.27 4.93 -3.44
N LEU A 152 8.58 6.08 -3.54
CA LEU A 152 7.83 6.66 -2.43
C LEU A 152 6.67 5.75 -1.99
N GLU A 153 5.93 5.20 -2.94
CA GLU A 153 4.83 4.26 -2.66
C GLU A 153 5.35 2.99 -1.97
N THR A 154 6.49 2.48 -2.41
CA THR A 154 7.14 1.32 -1.78
C THR A 154 7.53 1.63 -0.34
N TYR A 155 8.19 2.77 -0.10
CA TYR A 155 8.53 3.23 1.24
C TYR A 155 7.27 3.37 2.12
N HIS A 156 6.22 4.02 1.61
CA HIS A 156 4.98 4.23 2.34
C HIS A 156 4.31 2.92 2.74
N LYS A 157 4.23 1.95 1.81
CA LYS A 157 3.67 0.61 2.08
C LYS A 157 4.48 -0.16 3.13
N GLN A 158 5.80 0.00 3.14
CA GLN A 158 6.67 -0.61 4.15
C GLN A 158 6.43 -0.01 5.54
N MET A 159 6.38 1.32 5.63
CA MET A 159 6.08 2.02 6.88
C MET A 159 4.68 1.69 7.39
N PHE A 160 3.69 1.59 6.48
CA PHE A 160 2.34 1.17 6.82
C PHE A 160 2.30 -0.26 7.36
N ALA A 161 2.95 -1.21 6.67
CA ALA A 161 2.99 -2.61 7.11
C ALA A 161 3.62 -2.76 8.50
N TYR A 162 4.68 -2.00 8.75
CA TYR A 162 5.35 -1.97 10.05
C TYR A 162 4.46 -1.37 11.15
N ALA A 163 3.83 -0.23 10.88
CA ALA A 163 2.88 0.38 11.80
C ALA A 163 1.66 -0.52 12.05
N LYS A 164 1.11 -1.16 11.00
CA LYS A 164 0.02 -2.13 11.10
C LYS A 164 0.38 -3.24 12.07
N GLU A 165 1.51 -3.90 11.90
CA GLU A 165 1.96 -4.99 12.76
C GLU A 165 2.12 -4.54 14.22
N TYR A 166 2.67 -3.35 14.44
CA TYR A 166 2.81 -2.78 15.77
C TYR A 166 1.44 -2.61 16.45
N TYR A 167 0.45 -2.00 15.77
CA TYR A 167 -0.87 -1.77 16.36
C TYR A 167 -1.72 -3.03 16.47
N GLU A 168 -1.58 -3.99 15.57
CA GLU A 168 -2.21 -5.32 15.69
C GLU A 168 -1.68 -6.08 16.91
N THR A 169 -0.36 -6.04 17.15
CA THR A 169 0.26 -6.64 18.33
C THR A 169 -0.18 -5.92 19.60
N LEU A 170 -0.22 -4.58 19.58
CA LEU A 170 -0.58 -3.77 20.74
C LEU A 170 -2.02 -3.99 21.17
N CYS A 171 -2.95 -4.05 20.22
CA CYS A 171 -4.39 -4.10 20.47
C CYS A 171 -4.98 -5.50 20.40
N SER A 172 -4.26 -6.48 19.84
CA SER A 172 -4.75 -7.83 19.54
C SER A 172 -5.99 -7.85 18.63
N VAL A 173 -6.10 -6.86 17.72
CA VAL A 173 -7.19 -6.74 16.72
C VAL A 173 -6.59 -6.48 15.35
N GLU A 174 -7.35 -6.80 14.29
CA GLU A 174 -6.92 -6.61 12.92
C GLU A 174 -7.04 -5.13 12.50
N VAL A 175 -6.02 -4.62 11.79
CA VAL A 175 -6.00 -3.31 11.15
C VAL A 175 -6.31 -3.45 9.66
N ASP A 176 -7.20 -2.62 9.12
CA ASP A 176 -7.57 -2.65 7.70
C ASP A 176 -6.36 -2.42 6.79
N ALA A 177 -5.96 -3.46 6.05
CA ALA A 177 -4.83 -3.43 5.12
C ALA A 177 -5.03 -2.44 3.95
N SER A 178 -6.27 -2.04 3.65
CA SER A 178 -6.57 -1.08 2.57
C SER A 178 -6.05 0.33 2.85
N GLY A 179 -5.57 0.60 4.09
CA GLY A 179 -4.95 1.87 4.49
C GLY A 179 -3.57 2.15 3.87
N SER A 180 -2.95 1.19 3.19
CA SER A 180 -1.58 1.27 2.65
C SER A 180 -1.39 2.20 1.44
N ASP A 181 -2.43 2.86 0.94
CA ASP A 181 -2.37 3.82 -0.16
C ASP A 181 -2.00 5.22 0.36
N ILE A 182 -0.99 5.87 -0.22
CA ILE A 182 -0.60 7.27 0.08
C ILE A 182 -1.80 8.21 0.00
N GLY A 183 -2.71 7.95 -0.93
CA GLY A 183 -3.93 8.72 -1.12
C GLY A 183 -5.10 8.31 -0.23
N ARG A 184 -4.91 7.45 0.77
CA ARG A 184 -6.01 6.99 1.64
C ARG A 184 -6.77 8.18 2.25
N LEU A 185 -8.10 8.16 2.08
CA LEU A 185 -8.98 9.13 2.71
C LEU A 185 -9.43 8.64 4.08
N PHE A 186 -9.34 9.51 5.07
CA PHE A 186 -10.15 9.39 6.28
C PHE A 186 -11.31 10.39 6.23
N PHE A 187 -12.48 9.96 6.64
CA PHE A 187 -13.66 10.82 6.65
C PHE A 187 -13.75 11.64 7.96
N THR A 188 -14.29 12.84 7.84
CA THR A 188 -14.68 13.63 9.01
C THR A 188 -15.57 12.79 9.93
N SER A 189 -15.36 12.90 11.24
CA SER A 189 -16.14 12.24 12.28
C SER A 189 -16.63 13.26 13.31
N TYR A 190 -17.22 12.77 14.38
CA TYR A 190 -17.48 13.51 15.62
C TYR A 190 -17.05 12.63 16.80
N ASP A 191 -16.12 13.12 17.59
CA ASP A 191 -15.62 12.47 18.79
C ASP A 191 -15.19 13.52 19.80
N PRO A 192 -16.03 13.83 20.83
CA PRO A 192 -15.69 14.81 21.85
C PRO A 192 -14.47 14.39 22.69
N ASP A 193 -14.18 13.09 22.73
CA ASP A 193 -13.06 12.49 23.46
C ASP A 193 -11.86 12.19 22.54
N ILE A 194 -11.74 12.93 21.44
CA ILE A 194 -10.60 12.78 20.52
C ILE A 194 -9.27 12.94 21.28
N TYR A 195 -8.36 12.01 21.10
CA TYR A 195 -7.00 12.13 21.60
C TYR A 195 -6.11 12.83 20.59
N ILE A 196 -5.35 13.83 21.02
CA ILE A 196 -4.37 14.57 20.22
C ILE A 196 -3.10 14.71 21.06
N CYS A 197 -1.98 14.15 20.55
CA CYS A 197 -0.68 14.30 21.18
C CYS A 197 0.10 15.45 20.52
N GLU A 198 -0.02 16.66 21.05
CA GLU A 198 0.69 17.82 20.48
C GLU A 198 2.20 17.65 20.48
N GLU A 199 2.77 17.01 21.50
CA GLU A 199 4.21 16.75 21.57
C GLU A 199 4.68 15.86 20.43
N ALA A 200 3.97 14.76 20.17
CA ALA A 200 4.28 13.88 19.06
C ALA A 200 4.10 14.57 17.70
N LEU A 201 3.06 15.42 17.55
CA LEU A 201 2.86 16.21 16.33
C LEU A 201 4.01 17.20 16.07
N ARG A 202 4.60 17.80 17.12
CA ARG A 202 5.78 18.68 16.98
C ARG A 202 7.04 17.94 16.60
N GLN A 203 7.12 16.62 16.84
CA GLN A 203 8.27 15.79 16.49
C GLN A 203 8.24 15.29 15.04
N VAL A 204 7.12 15.44 14.34
CA VAL A 204 7.00 15.03 12.93
C VAL A 204 8.00 15.80 12.05
N ARG A 205 8.81 15.06 11.29
CA ARG A 205 9.74 15.58 10.30
C ARG A 205 9.25 15.27 8.91
N GLN A 206 8.68 16.29 8.25
CA GLN A 206 8.18 16.14 6.89
C GLN A 206 9.33 16.15 5.89
N PRO A 207 9.41 15.15 4.98
CA PRO A 207 10.39 15.13 3.92
C PRO A 207 10.18 16.29 2.93
N GLN A 208 11.23 17.04 2.64
CA GLN A 208 11.23 18.07 1.60
C GLN A 208 11.69 17.44 0.28
N LEU A 209 10.75 16.84 -0.46
CA LEU A 209 11.05 16.03 -1.63
C LEU A 209 10.37 16.59 -2.88
N THR A 210 11.09 16.60 -3.99
CA THR A 210 10.50 16.66 -5.31
C THR A 210 10.03 15.24 -5.69
N ILE A 211 8.72 15.04 -5.76
CA ILE A 211 8.15 13.74 -6.13
C ILE A 211 7.98 13.72 -7.64
N LEU A 212 8.78 12.86 -8.29
CA LEU A 212 8.70 12.65 -9.72
C LEU A 212 7.44 11.82 -10.03
N PRO A 213 6.57 12.30 -10.92
CA PRO A 213 5.36 11.57 -11.28
C PRO A 213 5.72 10.22 -11.91
N PRO A 214 4.83 9.22 -11.81
CA PRO A 214 5.02 7.98 -12.54
C PRO A 214 5.15 8.29 -14.03
N PRO A 215 5.97 7.50 -14.77
CA PRO A 215 6.10 7.69 -16.21
C PRO A 215 4.70 7.69 -16.82
N ALA A 216 4.42 8.67 -17.68
CA ALA A 216 3.13 8.78 -18.35
C ALA A 216 2.81 7.40 -18.92
N LYS A 217 1.70 6.79 -18.48
CA LYS A 217 1.22 5.53 -19.07
C LYS A 217 1.07 5.85 -20.54
N GLY A 218 2.02 5.41 -21.36
CA GLY A 218 1.98 5.59 -22.79
C GLY A 218 0.56 5.21 -23.22
N LYS A 219 -0.13 6.08 -23.96
CA LYS A 219 -1.44 5.74 -24.51
C LYS A 219 -1.28 4.34 -25.04
N LYS A 220 -2.06 3.37 -24.52
CA LYS A 220 -2.02 2.00 -25.03
C LYS A 220 -2.11 2.12 -26.53
N LYS A 221 -0.96 2.01 -27.22
CA LYS A 221 -0.94 2.03 -28.68
C LYS A 221 -1.90 0.93 -29.08
N THR A 222 -2.90 1.25 -29.85
CA THR A 222 -3.78 0.22 -30.40
C THR A 222 -2.89 -0.75 -31.17
N VAL A 223 -3.21 -2.03 -31.11
CA VAL A 223 -2.48 -3.10 -31.82
C VAL A 223 -2.09 -2.71 -33.25
N ARG A 224 -2.92 -1.85 -33.91
CA ARG A 224 -2.68 -1.28 -35.22
C ARG A 224 -1.51 -0.28 -35.31
N GLN A 225 -1.14 0.37 -34.20
CA GLN A 225 0.01 1.29 -34.13
C GLN A 225 1.31 0.57 -33.81
N PHE A 226 1.25 -0.58 -33.11
CA PHE A 226 2.40 -1.44 -32.84
C PHE A 226 2.94 -2.12 -34.10
N MET A 227 2.06 -2.44 -35.06
CA MET A 227 2.44 -3.10 -36.31
C MET A 227 3.08 -2.18 -37.37
N LYS A 228 3.23 -0.87 -37.08
CA LYS A 228 3.82 0.11 -38.02
C LYS A 228 5.21 0.60 -37.67
N GLU A 229 5.72 0.28 -36.50
CA GLU A 229 7.10 0.61 -36.11
C GLU A 229 7.95 -0.67 -36.19
N GLU A 230 8.84 -0.73 -37.18
CA GLU A 230 9.87 -1.76 -37.28
C GLU A 230 10.70 -1.76 -35.99
N MET A 231 10.70 -2.89 -35.27
CA MET A 231 11.56 -3.13 -34.12
C MET A 231 13.03 -3.06 -34.56
N PRO A 232 13.91 -2.30 -33.84
CA PRO A 232 15.34 -2.49 -34.03
C PRO A 232 15.67 -3.93 -33.62
N GLY A 233 16.43 -4.61 -34.49
CA GLY A 233 16.69 -6.05 -34.37
C GLY A 233 17.16 -6.45 -32.98
N ASP A 234 16.34 -7.21 -32.31
CA ASP A 234 16.70 -7.98 -31.14
C ASP A 234 17.40 -9.24 -31.62
N GLU A 235 18.56 -9.54 -31.07
CA GLU A 235 19.30 -10.76 -31.40
C GLU A 235 18.39 -11.95 -31.10
N SER A 236 17.87 -12.54 -32.15
CA SER A 236 16.94 -13.66 -32.10
C SER A 236 17.56 -14.82 -31.35
N ILE A 237 17.05 -15.13 -30.17
CA ILE A 237 17.18 -16.46 -29.59
C ILE A 237 16.65 -17.42 -30.66
N ASP A 238 17.52 -18.29 -31.15
CA ASP A 238 17.16 -19.27 -32.17
C ASP A 238 16.10 -20.24 -31.62
N HIS A 239 14.83 -19.91 -31.87
CA HIS A 239 13.67 -20.68 -31.41
C HIS A 239 13.47 -22.02 -32.13
N THR A 240 14.42 -22.42 -33.00
CA THR A 240 14.32 -23.68 -33.79
C THR A 240 14.65 -24.91 -32.99
N HIS A 241 15.28 -24.79 -31.81
CA HIS A 241 15.70 -25.92 -30.97
C HIS A 241 15.20 -25.82 -29.53
N ILE A 242 13.86 -25.84 -29.34
CA ILE A 242 13.30 -26.08 -28.00
C ILE A 242 13.47 -27.58 -27.66
N ASP A 243 14.12 -27.86 -26.52
CA ASP A 243 14.38 -29.23 -26.04
C ASP A 243 13.06 -30.05 -26.08
N PRO A 244 13.09 -31.24 -26.73
CA PRO A 244 11.92 -32.13 -26.81
C PRO A 244 11.30 -32.46 -25.44
N TRP A 245 12.11 -32.52 -24.37
CA TRP A 245 11.63 -32.74 -23.01
C TRP A 245 10.77 -31.57 -22.51
N ILE A 246 11.20 -30.33 -22.77
CA ILE A 246 10.43 -29.12 -22.40
C ILE A 246 9.10 -29.07 -23.16
N GLN A 247 9.10 -29.43 -24.45
CA GLN A 247 7.88 -29.53 -25.26
C GLN A 247 6.90 -30.59 -24.69
N MET A 248 7.42 -31.73 -24.28
CA MET A 248 6.64 -32.82 -23.69
C MET A 248 6.04 -32.39 -22.35
N GLU A 249 6.78 -31.69 -21.51
CA GLU A 249 6.31 -31.19 -20.22
C GLU A 249 5.28 -30.09 -20.39
N PHE A 250 5.45 -29.18 -21.37
CA PHE A 250 4.44 -28.22 -21.75
C PHE A 250 3.12 -28.91 -22.18
N GLN A 251 3.19 -29.93 -23.04
CA GLN A 251 2.02 -30.72 -23.44
C GLN A 251 1.37 -31.45 -22.25
N SER A 252 2.15 -31.85 -21.27
CA SER A 252 1.65 -32.41 -20.01
C SER A 252 0.82 -31.35 -19.23
N CYS A 253 1.29 -30.10 -19.20
CA CYS A 253 0.55 -28.99 -18.61
C CYS A 253 -0.76 -28.73 -19.37
N VAL A 254 -0.74 -28.69 -20.71
CA VAL A 254 -1.94 -28.52 -21.56
C VAL A 254 -2.97 -29.60 -21.24
N ARG A 255 -2.60 -30.88 -21.29
CA ARG A 255 -3.51 -32.00 -20.95
C ARG A 255 -4.07 -31.89 -19.53
N SER A 256 -3.29 -31.38 -18.59
CA SER A 256 -3.74 -31.17 -17.22
C SER A 256 -4.79 -30.08 -17.09
N VAL A 257 -4.70 -29.00 -17.89
CA VAL A 257 -5.74 -27.95 -17.93
C VAL A 257 -6.98 -28.45 -18.66
N GLU A 258 -6.83 -29.13 -19.80
CA GLU A 258 -7.94 -29.70 -20.59
C GLU A 258 -8.86 -30.64 -19.80
N ARG A 259 -8.34 -31.30 -18.74
CA ARG A 259 -9.14 -32.13 -17.83
C ARG A 259 -10.06 -31.30 -16.93
N GLN A 260 -9.76 -30.03 -16.72
CA GLN A 260 -10.47 -29.13 -15.80
C GLN A 260 -11.38 -28.17 -16.57
N GLU A 261 -10.92 -27.67 -17.70
CA GLU A 261 -11.63 -26.68 -18.50
C GLU A 261 -11.30 -26.85 -19.99
N LYS A 262 -12.26 -26.50 -20.86
CA LYS A 262 -12.07 -26.61 -22.30
C LYS A 262 -11.62 -25.29 -22.91
N TYR A 263 -10.67 -25.37 -23.86
CA TYR A 263 -10.33 -24.24 -24.72
C TYR A 263 -11.45 -23.97 -25.69
N GLN A 264 -12.21 -22.88 -25.47
CA GLN A 264 -13.37 -22.53 -26.30
C GLN A 264 -13.59 -21.00 -26.30
N PRO A 265 -14.31 -20.44 -27.29
CA PRO A 265 -14.68 -19.02 -27.29
C PRO A 265 -15.32 -18.61 -25.96
N GLY A 266 -14.88 -17.48 -25.41
CA GLY A 266 -15.30 -16.99 -24.10
C GLY A 266 -14.48 -17.47 -22.90
N ASN A 267 -13.68 -18.56 -23.05
CA ASN A 267 -12.80 -19.06 -21.98
C ASN A 267 -11.31 -19.12 -22.36
N ARG A 268 -10.94 -18.63 -23.55
CA ARG A 268 -9.55 -18.73 -24.06
C ARG A 268 -8.52 -18.13 -23.12
N ASN A 269 -8.80 -16.93 -22.62
CA ASN A 269 -7.86 -16.21 -21.74
C ASN A 269 -7.67 -16.94 -20.40
N ASN A 270 -8.74 -17.43 -19.78
CA ASN A 270 -8.67 -18.17 -18.51
C ASN A 270 -7.91 -19.48 -18.68
N PHE A 271 -8.18 -20.21 -19.76
CA PHE A 271 -7.48 -21.45 -20.08
C PHE A 271 -5.96 -21.22 -20.20
N ILE A 272 -5.54 -20.18 -20.96
CA ILE A 272 -4.11 -19.86 -21.16
C ILE A 272 -3.48 -19.35 -19.87
N PHE A 273 -4.21 -18.57 -19.07
CA PHE A 273 -3.74 -18.12 -17.76
C PHE A 273 -3.52 -19.31 -16.80
N THR A 274 -4.48 -20.25 -16.74
CA THR A 274 -4.36 -21.47 -15.95
C THR A 274 -3.20 -22.36 -16.44
N LEU A 275 -2.97 -22.41 -17.75
CA LEU A 275 -1.83 -23.11 -18.37
C LEU A 275 -0.52 -22.47 -17.91
N GLY A 276 -0.39 -21.15 -17.96
CA GLY A 276 0.78 -20.42 -17.49
C GLY A 276 1.11 -20.72 -16.03
N ASN A 277 0.10 -20.72 -15.14
CA ASN A 277 0.27 -21.07 -13.73
C ASN A 277 0.78 -22.51 -13.55
N LYS A 278 0.32 -23.47 -14.38
CA LYS A 278 0.79 -24.86 -14.32
C LYS A 278 2.22 -24.99 -14.85
N CYS A 279 2.58 -24.27 -15.91
CA CYS A 279 3.93 -24.24 -16.44
C CYS A 279 4.91 -23.68 -15.39
N TYR A 280 4.56 -22.58 -14.71
CA TYR A 280 5.34 -22.04 -13.60
C TYR A 280 5.60 -23.08 -12.50
N ARG A 281 4.54 -23.74 -12.00
CA ARG A 281 4.65 -24.77 -10.95
C ARG A 281 5.44 -26.01 -11.35
N LYS A 282 5.61 -26.22 -12.64
CA LYS A 282 6.46 -27.28 -13.23
C LYS A 282 7.87 -26.78 -13.56
N ASN A 283 8.22 -25.56 -13.17
CA ASN A 283 9.51 -24.93 -13.42
C ASN A 283 9.91 -24.85 -14.92
N LEU A 284 8.92 -24.71 -15.82
CA LEU A 284 9.23 -24.40 -17.20
C LEU A 284 9.74 -22.95 -17.30
N PRO A 285 10.76 -22.67 -18.13
CA PRO A 285 11.21 -21.29 -18.36
C PRO A 285 10.08 -20.43 -18.95
N GLU A 286 9.87 -19.22 -18.41
CA GLU A 286 8.77 -18.31 -18.76
C GLU A 286 8.70 -18.06 -20.28
N GLU A 287 9.83 -17.67 -20.88
CA GLU A 287 9.86 -17.32 -22.29
C GLU A 287 9.57 -18.53 -23.19
N VAL A 288 10.05 -19.72 -22.82
CA VAL A 288 9.77 -20.95 -23.59
C VAL A 288 8.30 -21.34 -23.49
N ALA A 289 7.69 -21.23 -22.29
CA ALA A 289 6.27 -21.49 -22.11
C ALA A 289 5.41 -20.46 -22.89
N ALA A 290 5.80 -19.18 -22.90
CA ALA A 290 5.14 -18.12 -23.64
C ALA A 290 5.18 -18.38 -25.18
N VAL A 291 6.37 -18.76 -25.71
CA VAL A 291 6.52 -19.10 -27.15
C VAL A 291 5.69 -20.32 -27.53
N LEU A 292 5.72 -21.38 -26.73
CA LEU A 292 4.92 -22.58 -26.99
C LEU A 292 3.41 -22.31 -26.91
N ALA A 293 2.97 -21.51 -25.97
CA ALA A 293 1.58 -21.11 -25.84
C ALA A 293 1.12 -20.23 -27.03
N GLN A 294 1.95 -19.28 -27.47
CA GLN A 294 1.68 -18.48 -28.66
C GLN A 294 1.60 -19.32 -29.91
N LYS A 295 2.49 -20.29 -30.08
CA LYS A 295 2.48 -21.20 -31.23
C LYS A 295 1.24 -22.08 -31.27
N GLN A 296 0.74 -22.54 -30.12
CA GLN A 296 -0.37 -23.49 -30.06
C GLN A 296 -1.74 -22.80 -29.96
N PHE A 297 -1.86 -21.69 -29.27
CA PHE A 297 -3.12 -21.03 -28.93
C PHE A 297 -3.21 -19.58 -29.42
N GLY A 298 -2.13 -19.01 -29.97
CA GLY A 298 -2.11 -17.64 -30.49
C GLY A 298 -3.06 -17.46 -31.65
N ALA A 299 -3.73 -16.31 -31.70
CA ALA A 299 -4.64 -15.91 -32.79
C ALA A 299 -4.50 -14.39 -33.02
N PRO A 300 -4.96 -13.86 -34.18
CA PRO A 300 -4.86 -12.41 -34.44
C PRO A 300 -5.50 -11.52 -33.37
N ASP A 301 -6.49 -12.05 -32.65
CA ASP A 301 -7.21 -11.40 -31.55
C ASP A 301 -6.74 -11.87 -30.15
N LEU A 302 -5.69 -12.72 -30.06
CA LEU A 302 -5.29 -13.37 -28.81
C LEU A 302 -3.76 -13.49 -28.70
N ASP A 303 -3.18 -12.69 -27.82
CA ASP A 303 -1.76 -12.78 -27.42
C ASP A 303 -1.59 -13.77 -26.27
N ALA A 304 -1.42 -15.04 -26.61
CA ALA A 304 -1.24 -16.13 -25.66
C ALA A 304 0.08 -16.00 -24.87
N ALA A 305 1.14 -15.48 -25.48
CA ALA A 305 2.41 -15.27 -24.82
C ALA A 305 2.31 -14.27 -23.67
N SER A 306 1.65 -13.15 -23.90
CA SER A 306 1.43 -12.12 -22.86
C SER A 306 0.59 -12.65 -21.69
N ILE A 307 -0.41 -13.48 -21.96
CA ILE A 307 -1.25 -14.09 -20.92
C ILE A 307 -0.41 -15.07 -20.07
N VAL A 308 0.48 -15.86 -20.68
CA VAL A 308 1.39 -16.77 -19.94
C VAL A 308 2.34 -15.98 -19.05
N ARG A 309 3.00 -14.92 -19.56
CA ARG A 309 3.88 -14.07 -18.76
C ARG A 309 3.12 -13.44 -17.56
N ASN A 310 1.91 -12.96 -17.78
CA ASN A 310 1.06 -12.44 -16.70
C ASN A 310 0.75 -13.52 -15.64
N ALA A 311 0.54 -14.77 -16.05
CA ALA A 311 0.30 -15.88 -15.14
C ALA A 311 1.55 -16.20 -14.30
N TYR A 312 2.75 -16.18 -14.88
CA TYR A 312 4.02 -16.34 -14.18
C TYR A 312 4.20 -15.27 -13.11
N HIS A 313 4.04 -13.99 -13.47
CA HIS A 313 4.16 -12.88 -12.53
C HIS A 313 3.11 -12.94 -11.41
N TYR A 314 1.88 -13.35 -11.72
CA TYR A 314 0.84 -13.52 -10.71
C TYR A 314 1.20 -14.65 -9.73
N THR A 315 1.64 -15.80 -10.23
CA THR A 315 1.93 -16.98 -9.40
C THR A 315 3.17 -16.75 -8.55
N THR A 316 4.22 -16.16 -9.09
CA THR A 316 5.41 -15.74 -8.32
C THR A 316 5.01 -14.85 -7.14
N ARG A 317 4.11 -13.91 -7.38
CA ARG A 317 3.63 -12.95 -6.37
C ARG A 317 2.81 -13.62 -5.27
N THR A 318 1.97 -14.60 -5.64
CA THR A 318 1.13 -15.34 -4.68
C THR A 318 1.95 -16.36 -3.88
N ASP A 319 2.87 -17.07 -4.50
CA ASP A 319 3.72 -18.05 -3.83
C ASP A 319 4.65 -17.37 -2.81
N HIS A 320 5.23 -16.21 -3.14
CA HIS A 320 6.00 -15.41 -2.18
C HIS A 320 5.13 -14.92 -1.00
N GLN A 321 3.88 -14.53 -1.26
CA GLN A 321 2.98 -14.14 -0.18
C GLN A 321 2.57 -15.31 0.72
N GLU A 322 2.40 -16.51 0.18
CA GLU A 322 2.09 -17.70 0.97
C GLU A 322 3.30 -18.23 1.75
N GLU A 323 4.49 -18.20 1.17
CA GLU A 323 5.73 -18.56 1.88
C GLU A 323 6.04 -17.56 3.00
N GLU A 324 5.87 -16.27 2.73
CA GLU A 324 6.05 -15.24 3.76
C GLU A 324 5.04 -15.36 4.91
N LYS A 325 3.80 -15.75 4.64
CA LYS A 325 2.80 -16.00 5.70
C LYS A 325 3.15 -17.21 6.57
N LYS A 326 3.90 -18.18 6.07
CA LYS A 326 4.33 -19.39 6.81
C LYS A 326 5.56 -19.16 7.69
N LYS A 327 6.33 -18.10 7.46
CA LYS A 327 7.49 -17.77 8.29
C LYS A 327 7.06 -17.06 9.59
N PRO A 328 7.69 -17.33 10.75
CA PRO A 328 7.49 -16.53 11.95
C PRO A 328 7.74 -15.04 11.64
N VAL A 329 6.90 -14.18 12.16
CA VAL A 329 6.94 -12.72 11.90
C VAL A 329 8.33 -12.13 12.15
N ALA A 330 8.97 -12.51 13.26
CA ALA A 330 10.34 -12.08 13.59
C ALA A 330 11.36 -12.46 12.51
N VAL A 331 11.23 -13.65 11.89
CA VAL A 331 12.12 -14.10 10.81
C VAL A 331 11.90 -13.27 9.55
N ARG A 332 10.66 -12.99 9.20
CA ARG A 332 10.31 -12.14 8.04
C ARG A 332 10.86 -10.73 8.18
N ILE A 333 10.76 -10.14 9.37
CA ILE A 333 11.32 -8.82 9.67
C ILE A 333 12.85 -8.84 9.52
N ILE A 334 13.55 -9.84 10.10
CA ILE A 334 15.01 -9.95 10.02
C ILE A 334 15.47 -10.13 8.56
N GLU A 335 14.85 -11.03 7.81
CA GLU A 335 15.18 -11.26 6.40
C GLU A 335 14.96 -10.01 5.55
N PHE A 336 13.81 -9.34 5.73
CA PHE A 336 13.49 -8.08 5.07
C PHE A 336 14.54 -7.00 5.38
N MET A 337 14.89 -6.82 6.66
CA MET A 337 15.89 -5.84 7.08
C MET A 337 17.28 -6.15 6.53
N THR A 338 17.66 -7.44 6.48
CA THR A 338 18.94 -7.87 5.92
C THR A 338 19.00 -7.59 4.42
N GLN A 339 17.92 -7.89 3.70
CA GLN A 339 17.83 -7.65 2.26
C GLN A 339 17.87 -6.15 1.92
N GLN A 340 17.15 -5.31 2.69
CA GLN A 340 17.19 -3.86 2.53
C GLN A 340 18.57 -3.28 2.85
N TYR A 341 19.24 -3.80 3.86
CA TYR A 341 20.60 -3.41 4.21
C TYR A 341 21.60 -3.73 3.10
N GLU A 342 21.51 -4.91 2.47
CA GLU A 342 22.39 -5.28 1.35
C GLU A 342 22.11 -4.44 0.09
N VAL A 343 20.84 -4.16 -0.25
CA VAL A 343 20.47 -3.27 -1.35
C VAL A 343 20.99 -1.85 -1.08
N TRP A 344 20.86 -1.36 0.13
CA TRP A 344 21.38 -0.07 0.55
C TRP A 344 22.91 0.00 0.45
N LYS A 345 23.61 -1.05 0.89
CA LYS A 345 25.07 -1.16 0.82
C LYS A 345 25.59 -1.12 -0.62
N ILE A 346 24.86 -1.70 -1.56
CA ILE A 346 25.17 -1.67 -2.99
C ILE A 346 24.90 -0.28 -3.59
N GLN A 347 23.80 0.37 -3.22
CA GLN A 347 23.39 1.66 -3.79
C GLN A 347 24.19 2.85 -3.25
N CYS A 348 24.64 2.81 -2.00
CA CYS A 348 25.28 3.96 -1.36
C CYS A 348 26.76 4.12 -1.63
N LYS A 349 27.51 3.11 -2.15
CA LYS A 349 28.98 3.17 -2.39
C LYS A 349 29.72 4.02 -1.35
N LEU A 350 29.37 3.88 -0.06
CA LEU A 350 29.99 4.68 0.99
C LEU A 350 31.35 4.07 1.36
N PRO A 351 32.41 4.90 1.49
CA PRO A 351 33.67 4.46 2.05
C PRO A 351 33.47 3.99 3.50
N PRO A 352 34.21 2.97 3.95
CA PRO A 352 34.12 2.51 5.33
C PRO A 352 34.66 3.59 6.27
N LYS A 353 33.86 3.93 7.28
CA LYS A 353 34.15 4.81 8.44
C LYS A 353 33.67 6.25 8.34
N THR A 354 32.44 6.45 8.78
CA THR A 354 32.12 7.53 9.70
C THR A 354 31.08 7.05 10.72
N LYS A 355 31.54 6.59 11.86
CA LYS A 355 30.77 6.53 13.11
C LYS A 355 30.52 7.98 13.53
N ARG A 356 29.28 8.43 13.53
CA ARG A 356 28.75 9.55 14.35
C ARG A 356 27.24 9.40 14.42
N PHE A 357 26.79 8.88 15.55
CA PHE A 357 26.12 9.47 16.69
C PHE A 357 24.65 9.85 16.41
N CYS A 358 23.75 8.94 16.80
CA CYS A 358 22.51 9.36 17.46
C CYS A 358 22.85 9.65 18.92
N PRO A 359 22.41 10.76 19.51
CA PRO A 359 22.58 10.97 20.93
C PRO A 359 21.78 9.94 21.73
N PRO A 360 22.32 9.43 22.85
CA PRO A 360 21.59 8.47 23.68
C PRO A 360 20.36 9.14 24.28
N LEU A 361 19.21 8.48 24.14
CA LEU A 361 18.01 8.78 24.90
C LEU A 361 18.37 8.65 26.40
N LYS A 362 18.30 9.73 27.13
CA LYS A 362 18.43 9.72 28.59
C LYS A 362 17.27 8.91 29.16
N HIS A 363 17.55 7.74 29.70
CA HIS A 363 16.62 7.04 30.58
C HIS A 363 16.27 7.95 31.76
N SER A 364 15.04 8.45 31.80
CA SER A 364 14.51 9.03 33.03
C SER A 364 14.19 7.88 33.97
N THR A 365 15.02 7.71 35.01
CA THR A 365 14.72 6.87 36.13
C THR A 365 13.46 7.39 36.82
N MET A 366 12.43 6.55 36.92
CA MET A 366 11.33 6.78 37.85
C MET A 366 11.83 6.74 39.26
N PRO A 367 11.43 7.66 40.16
CA PRO A 367 11.65 7.51 41.57
C PRO A 367 10.72 6.45 42.19
N PRO A 368 11.06 5.91 43.39
CA PRO A 368 10.42 4.77 44.00
C PRO A 368 8.96 4.97 44.42
#